data_6917214ad973989e609f60fdd95c3497
#
_entry.id   6917214ad973989e609f60fdd95c3497
#
_cell.length_a   1.000
_cell.length_b   1.000
_cell.length_c   1.000
_cell.angle_alpha   90.00
_cell.angle_beta   90.00
_cell.angle_gamma   90.00
#
_symmetry.space_group_name_H-M   'P 1'
#
loop_
_entity.id
_entity.type
_entity.pdbx_description
1 polymer ?
#
loop_
_entity_poly.entity_id
_entity_poly.type
_entity_poly.pdbx_seq_one_letter_code
_entity_poly.pdbx_strand_id
1 'polypeptide(L)'
;MPWFLVVLFFARSIYDYLQMKISKRLVMIICIFLSFIGAIISKYIWLPFSFDIVLAIMLYLYIGANVCINKNTDNRVFKCTMAFIIWVFTLFIEFYFTQNYLELASREYVLFPLCHITAIAGTLFICEISNALEKKNSILCYLGRHSLYIFCIHALDKLWKPLYHMTCSDVANCMLRLLIDLLIFVMIIWLKKQVDEKYKKGI
;
A
#
# COMPACT_ATOMS: atom_id res chain seq x y z
N MET A 1 9.29 -14.30 1.22
CA MET A 1 9.57 -13.38 2.35
C MET A 1 8.69 -12.16 2.24
N PRO A 2 8.19 -11.61 3.32
CA PRO A 2 7.43 -10.36 3.31
C PRO A 2 8.37 -9.15 3.10
N TRP A 3 9.01 -9.10 1.93
CA TRP A 3 9.95 -8.05 1.54
C TRP A 3 9.38 -6.65 1.78
N PHE A 4 8.06 -6.48 1.56
CA PHE A 4 7.38 -5.21 1.74
C PHE A 4 7.44 -4.69 3.19
N LEU A 5 7.33 -5.57 4.20
CA LEU A 5 7.43 -5.16 5.61
C LEU A 5 8.84 -4.68 5.95
N VAL A 6 9.86 -5.33 5.41
CA VAL A 6 11.26 -4.93 5.59
C VAL A 6 11.51 -3.56 4.96
N VAL A 7 11.04 -3.39 3.72
CA VAL A 7 11.11 -2.11 3.00
C VAL A 7 10.40 -1.00 3.75
N LEU A 8 9.17 -1.26 4.23
CA LEU A 8 8.38 -0.28 4.97
C LEU A 8 9.04 0.10 6.31
N PHE A 9 9.62 -0.88 7.02
CA PHE A 9 10.34 -0.65 8.27
C PHE A 9 11.53 0.28 8.07
N PHE A 10 12.40 0.00 7.10
CA PHE A 10 13.56 0.84 6.82
C PHE A 10 13.16 2.23 6.32
N ALA A 11 12.22 2.31 5.38
CA ALA A 11 11.75 3.57 4.86
C ALA A 11 11.12 4.45 5.96
N ARG A 12 10.32 3.86 6.84
CA ARG A 12 9.74 4.56 7.98
C ARG A 12 10.80 5.03 8.96
N SER A 13 11.77 4.19 9.30
CA SER A 13 12.87 4.55 10.20
C SER A 13 13.70 5.73 9.66
N ILE A 14 14.03 5.70 8.36
CA ILE A 14 14.75 6.80 7.70
C ILE A 14 13.89 8.07 7.71
N TYR A 15 12.62 7.97 7.38
CA TYR A 15 11.70 9.10 7.34
C TYR A 15 11.56 9.76 8.71
N ASP A 16 11.34 8.97 9.78
CA ASP A 16 11.19 9.48 11.15
C ASP A 16 12.49 10.14 11.64
N TYR A 17 13.65 9.56 11.30
CA TYR A 17 14.95 10.18 11.60
C TYR A 17 15.10 11.53 10.90
N LEU A 18 14.76 11.64 9.62
CA LEU A 18 14.81 12.90 8.88
C LEU A 18 13.88 13.95 9.49
N GLN A 19 12.67 13.57 9.87
CA GLN A 19 11.72 14.48 10.51
C GLN A 19 12.20 15.04 11.85
N MET A 20 12.96 14.24 12.63
CA MET A 20 13.50 14.71 13.91
C MET A 20 14.64 15.71 13.76
N LYS A 21 15.39 15.65 12.66
CA LYS A 21 16.63 16.43 12.49
C LYS A 21 16.49 17.64 11.57
N ILE A 22 15.51 17.63 10.67
CA ILE A 22 15.48 18.55 9.53
C ILE A 22 14.09 19.18 9.41
N SER A 23 14.04 20.40 8.87
CA SER A 23 12.78 21.11 8.63
C SER A 23 11.89 20.38 7.60
N LYS A 24 10.57 20.50 7.73
CA LYS A 24 9.60 19.84 6.84
C LYS A 24 9.85 20.10 5.35
N ARG A 25 10.28 21.31 4.98
CA ARG A 25 10.57 21.64 3.57
C ARG A 25 11.78 20.87 3.04
N LEU A 26 12.84 20.77 3.84
CA LEU A 26 14.03 20.00 3.47
C LEU A 26 13.74 18.51 3.42
N VAL A 27 12.93 17.96 4.35
CA VAL A 27 12.49 16.57 4.30
C VAL A 27 11.75 16.28 3.00
N MET A 28 10.86 17.18 2.54
CA MET A 28 10.18 17.01 1.24
C MET A 28 11.17 16.90 0.09
N ILE A 29 12.12 17.83 0.01
CA ILE A 29 13.12 17.85 -1.08
C ILE A 29 13.96 16.57 -1.05
N ILE A 30 14.41 16.16 0.13
CA ILE A 30 15.19 14.93 0.30
C ILE A 30 14.37 13.70 -0.11
N CYS A 31 13.10 13.59 0.31
CA CYS A 31 12.24 12.47 -0.06
C CYS A 31 12.00 12.39 -1.57
N ILE A 32 11.80 13.54 -2.23
CA ILE A 32 11.70 13.58 -3.70
C ILE A 32 13.01 13.09 -4.33
N PHE A 33 14.14 13.63 -3.90
CA PHE A 33 15.45 13.28 -4.45
C PHE A 33 15.79 11.79 -4.24
N LEU A 34 15.55 11.26 -3.03
CA LEU A 34 15.75 9.85 -2.73
C LEU A 34 14.84 8.96 -3.57
N SER A 35 13.59 9.36 -3.79
CA SER A 35 12.66 8.60 -4.63
C SER A 35 13.13 8.52 -6.09
N PHE A 36 13.65 9.64 -6.63
CA PHE A 36 14.24 9.65 -7.97
C PHE A 36 15.49 8.75 -8.05
N ILE A 37 16.40 8.87 -7.10
CA ILE A 37 17.60 8.02 -7.03
C ILE A 37 17.21 6.55 -6.92
N GLY A 38 16.28 6.21 -6.03
CA GLY A 38 15.81 4.84 -5.84
C GLY A 38 15.24 4.24 -7.12
N ALA A 39 14.38 4.97 -7.83
CA ALA A 39 13.80 4.52 -9.09
C ALA A 39 14.85 4.34 -10.20
N ILE A 40 15.89 5.19 -10.26
CA ILE A 40 16.97 5.05 -11.23
C ILE A 40 17.87 3.87 -10.88
N ILE A 41 18.32 3.76 -9.62
CA ILE A 41 19.21 2.69 -9.17
C ILE A 41 18.56 1.33 -9.36
N SER A 42 17.28 1.19 -9.03
CA SER A 42 16.52 -0.05 -9.16
C SER A 42 16.55 -0.67 -10.56
N LYS A 43 16.74 0.14 -11.59
CA LYS A 43 16.84 -0.35 -12.97
C LYS A 43 18.16 -1.06 -13.27
N TYR A 44 19.23 -0.74 -12.53
CA TYR A 44 20.57 -1.23 -12.81
C TYR A 44 21.09 -2.20 -11.76
N ILE A 45 20.74 -1.97 -10.48
CA ILE A 45 21.32 -2.69 -9.37
C ILE A 45 20.22 -3.04 -8.35
N TRP A 46 20.16 -4.32 -7.99
CA TRP A 46 19.30 -4.80 -6.92
C TRP A 46 20.07 -4.75 -5.61
N LEU A 47 19.73 -3.80 -4.76
CA LEU A 47 20.40 -3.65 -3.47
C LEU A 47 19.91 -4.71 -2.47
N PRO A 48 20.79 -5.13 -1.52
CA PRO A 48 20.39 -6.03 -0.43
C PRO A 48 19.19 -5.46 0.32
N PHE A 49 18.32 -6.33 0.81
CA PHE A 49 17.09 -5.96 1.54
C PHE A 49 16.16 -5.01 0.77
N SER A 50 16.30 -4.94 -0.55
CA SER A 50 15.53 -4.03 -1.43
C SER A 50 15.66 -2.56 -1.03
N PHE A 51 16.86 -2.11 -0.64
CA PHE A 51 17.14 -0.72 -0.27
C PHE A 51 16.87 0.27 -1.41
N ASP A 52 17.00 -0.17 -2.64
CA ASP A 52 16.58 0.56 -3.84
C ASP A 52 15.09 0.94 -3.80
N ILE A 53 14.23 -0.02 -3.41
CA ILE A 53 12.79 0.22 -3.24
C ILE A 53 12.54 1.10 -2.00
N VAL A 54 13.30 0.91 -0.90
CA VAL A 54 13.22 1.78 0.28
C VAL A 54 13.36 3.24 -0.10
N LEU A 55 14.36 3.56 -0.94
CA LEU A 55 14.57 4.92 -1.43
C LEU A 55 13.41 5.37 -2.33
N ALA A 56 12.98 4.52 -3.24
CA ALA A 56 11.92 4.84 -4.20
C ALA A 56 10.58 5.18 -3.53
N ILE A 57 10.24 4.57 -2.39
CA ILE A 57 8.98 4.81 -1.69
C ILE A 57 9.00 6.02 -0.73
N MET A 58 10.13 6.69 -0.54
CA MET A 58 10.25 7.82 0.40
C MET A 58 9.25 8.95 0.09
N LEU A 59 9.00 9.23 -1.19
CA LEU A 59 8.02 10.23 -1.60
C LEU A 59 6.59 9.85 -1.17
N TYR A 60 6.22 8.59 -1.29
CA TYR A 60 4.88 8.11 -0.88
C TYR A 60 4.70 8.22 0.64
N LEU A 61 5.74 7.91 1.42
CA LEU A 61 5.71 8.08 2.87
C LEU A 61 5.56 9.54 3.27
N TYR A 62 6.30 10.44 2.62
CA TYR A 62 6.18 11.88 2.88
C TYR A 62 4.76 12.37 2.59
N ILE A 63 4.20 12.02 1.44
CA ILE A 63 2.85 12.42 1.05
C ILE A 63 1.82 11.83 2.02
N GLY A 64 1.89 10.52 2.31
CA GLY A 64 0.98 9.85 3.21
C GLY A 64 0.98 10.43 4.63
N ALA A 65 2.15 10.83 5.14
CA ALA A 65 2.29 11.41 6.48
C ALA A 65 1.81 12.87 6.56
N ASN A 66 1.81 13.62 5.45
CA ASN A 66 1.50 15.06 5.43
C ASN A 66 0.17 15.39 4.76
N VAL A 67 -0.45 14.44 4.06
CA VAL A 67 -1.79 14.64 3.50
C VAL A 67 -2.81 14.62 4.63
N CYS A 68 -3.14 15.81 5.11
CA CYS A 68 -4.30 16.00 5.98
C CYS A 68 -5.55 15.85 5.11
N ILE A 69 -6.28 14.77 5.34
CA ILE A 69 -7.60 14.58 4.74
C ILE A 69 -8.50 15.64 5.36
N ASN A 70 -8.73 16.70 4.61
CA ASN A 70 -9.51 17.84 5.07
C ASN A 70 -10.97 17.41 5.25
N LYS A 71 -11.49 17.52 6.48
CA LYS A 71 -12.87 17.14 6.82
C LYS A 71 -13.91 18.11 6.24
N ASN A 72 -13.49 19.23 5.64
CA ASN A 72 -14.41 20.18 4.98
C ASN A 72 -15.03 19.55 3.74
N THR A 73 -16.33 19.39 3.79
CA THR A 73 -17.14 18.74 2.75
C THR A 73 -17.14 19.48 1.42
N ASP A 74 -17.07 20.82 1.43
CA ASP A 74 -17.21 21.65 0.23
C ASP A 74 -16.08 21.43 -0.81
N ASN A 75 -14.86 21.19 -0.35
CA ASN A 75 -13.73 20.93 -1.24
C ASN A 75 -13.46 19.44 -1.49
N ARG A 76 -14.20 18.55 -0.83
CA ARG A 76 -13.93 17.11 -0.87
C ARG A 76 -14.31 16.50 -2.22
N VAL A 77 -15.51 16.81 -2.71
CA VAL A 77 -15.97 16.30 -4.01
C VAL A 77 -15.01 16.76 -5.11
N PHE A 78 -14.62 18.03 -5.09
CA PHE A 78 -13.68 18.58 -6.06
C PHE A 78 -12.31 17.85 -6.01
N LYS A 79 -11.74 17.63 -4.82
CA LYS A 79 -10.46 16.92 -4.65
C LYS A 79 -10.55 15.47 -5.15
N CYS A 80 -11.64 14.77 -4.79
CA CYS A 80 -11.89 13.41 -5.23
C CYS A 80 -12.01 13.33 -6.75
N THR A 81 -12.78 14.24 -7.36
CA THR A 81 -12.96 14.29 -8.82
C THR A 81 -11.66 14.62 -9.54
N MET A 82 -10.89 15.59 -9.05
CA MET A 82 -9.58 15.94 -9.63
C MET A 82 -8.59 14.79 -9.51
N ALA A 83 -8.50 14.13 -8.35
CA ALA A 83 -7.64 12.97 -8.17
C ALA A 83 -8.04 11.82 -9.10
N PHE A 84 -9.34 11.58 -9.28
CA PHE A 84 -9.85 10.58 -10.22
C PHE A 84 -9.49 10.91 -11.68
N ILE A 85 -9.72 12.15 -12.11
CA ILE A 85 -9.40 12.58 -13.48
C ILE A 85 -7.90 12.43 -13.76
N ILE A 86 -7.04 12.90 -12.84
CA ILE A 86 -5.60 12.78 -12.99
C ILE A 86 -5.20 11.31 -13.05
N TRP A 87 -5.73 10.47 -12.15
CA TRP A 87 -5.44 9.05 -12.10
C TRP A 87 -5.81 8.33 -13.40
N VAL A 88 -7.05 8.50 -13.88
CA VAL A 88 -7.53 7.87 -15.11
C VAL A 88 -6.73 8.35 -16.33
N PHE A 89 -6.46 9.66 -16.41
CA PHE A 89 -5.73 10.23 -17.52
C PHE A 89 -4.28 9.72 -17.58
N THR A 90 -3.59 9.68 -16.44
CA THR A 90 -2.21 9.17 -16.38
C THR A 90 -2.14 7.67 -16.61
N LEU A 91 -3.10 6.89 -16.08
CA LEU A 91 -3.22 5.46 -16.39
C LEU A 91 -3.43 5.21 -17.89
N PHE A 92 -4.27 6.01 -18.54
CA PHE A 92 -4.50 5.88 -19.98
C PHE A 92 -3.21 6.13 -20.77
N ILE A 93 -2.43 7.16 -20.40
CA ILE A 93 -1.14 7.44 -21.01
C ILE A 93 -0.17 6.27 -20.81
N GLU A 94 -0.03 5.76 -19.58
CA GLU A 94 0.85 4.62 -19.29
C GLU A 94 0.47 3.40 -20.10
N PHE A 95 -0.81 3.03 -20.10
CA PHE A 95 -1.31 1.89 -20.85
C PHE A 95 -1.11 2.04 -22.36
N TYR A 96 -1.38 3.24 -22.91
CA TYR A 96 -1.23 3.49 -24.36
C TYR A 96 0.20 3.39 -24.83
N PHE A 97 1.17 3.92 -24.06
CA PHE A 97 2.57 3.97 -24.49
C PHE A 97 3.38 2.72 -24.13
N THR A 98 3.01 1.97 -23.10
CA THR A 98 3.88 0.91 -22.57
C THR A 98 3.18 -0.42 -22.36
N GLN A 99 1.84 -0.45 -22.29
CA GLN A 99 1.03 -1.62 -21.94
C GLN A 99 1.43 -2.25 -20.57
N ASN A 100 2.19 -1.53 -19.76
CA ASN A 100 2.68 -1.93 -18.46
C ASN A 100 2.24 -0.93 -17.38
N TYR A 101 2.40 -1.29 -16.13
CA TYR A 101 2.06 -0.47 -14.95
C TYR A 101 3.22 -0.46 -13.95
N LEU A 102 3.16 0.48 -13.00
CA LEU A 102 4.14 0.54 -11.91
C LEU A 102 4.08 -0.72 -11.06
N GLU A 103 5.16 -1.47 -11.02
CA GLU A 103 5.31 -2.63 -10.13
C GLU A 103 6.60 -2.51 -9.30
N LEU A 104 6.44 -2.16 -8.02
CA LEU A 104 7.57 -1.98 -7.10
C LEU A 104 8.34 -3.29 -6.83
N ALA A 105 7.64 -4.43 -6.83
CA ALA A 105 8.25 -5.72 -6.56
C ALA A 105 9.24 -6.15 -7.64
N SER A 106 8.88 -5.93 -8.91
CA SER A 106 9.71 -6.21 -10.08
C SER A 106 10.57 -5.03 -10.51
N ARG A 107 10.46 -3.89 -9.83
CA ARG A 107 11.20 -2.63 -10.10
C ARG A 107 10.88 -2.03 -11.47
N GLU A 108 9.66 -2.22 -11.92
CA GLU A 108 9.17 -1.63 -13.16
C GLU A 108 8.58 -0.24 -12.90
N TYR A 109 9.36 0.79 -13.24
CA TYR A 109 8.95 2.19 -13.16
C TYR A 109 8.64 2.71 -14.56
N VAL A 110 7.42 2.44 -15.00
CA VAL A 110 6.94 2.78 -16.34
C VAL A 110 6.79 4.29 -16.49
N LEU A 111 7.31 4.85 -17.61
CA LEU A 111 7.23 6.30 -17.90
C LEU A 111 7.55 7.20 -16.69
N PHE A 112 8.61 6.84 -15.95
CA PHE A 112 9.05 7.67 -14.83
C PHE A 112 9.28 9.14 -15.25
N PRO A 113 8.76 10.17 -14.55
CA PRO A 113 8.10 10.14 -13.22
C PRO A 113 6.56 10.01 -13.24
N LEU A 114 5.92 9.79 -14.41
CA LEU A 114 4.46 9.75 -14.56
C LEU A 114 3.83 8.67 -13.67
N CYS A 115 4.44 7.49 -13.59
CA CYS A 115 3.96 6.39 -12.74
C CYS A 115 3.83 6.76 -11.26
N HIS A 116 4.66 7.69 -10.75
CA HIS A 116 4.54 8.18 -9.39
C HIS A 116 3.32 9.08 -9.23
N ILE A 117 3.02 9.91 -10.23
CA ILE A 117 1.82 10.76 -10.24
C ILE A 117 0.57 9.89 -10.26
N THR A 118 0.55 8.86 -11.10
CA THR A 118 -0.54 7.89 -11.19
C THR A 118 -0.79 7.20 -9.84
N ALA A 119 0.26 6.68 -9.21
CA ALA A 119 0.16 6.00 -7.92
C ALA A 119 -0.34 6.94 -6.80
N ILE A 120 0.15 8.17 -6.76
CA ILE A 120 -0.26 9.18 -5.77
C ILE A 120 -1.72 9.57 -5.99
N ALA A 121 -2.11 9.89 -7.23
CA ALA A 121 -3.47 10.30 -7.56
C ALA A 121 -4.48 9.19 -7.25
N GLY A 122 -4.18 7.93 -7.62
CA GLY A 122 -5.01 6.78 -7.29
C GLY A 122 -5.14 6.55 -5.79
N THR A 123 -4.05 6.67 -5.04
CA THR A 123 -4.07 6.55 -3.58
C THR A 123 -4.93 7.63 -2.94
N LEU A 124 -4.78 8.89 -3.36
CA LEU A 124 -5.58 10.01 -2.85
C LEU A 124 -7.08 9.81 -3.16
N PHE A 125 -7.41 9.37 -4.35
CA PHE A 125 -8.77 9.06 -4.75
C PHE A 125 -9.39 7.97 -3.85
N ILE A 126 -8.70 6.86 -3.64
CA ILE A 126 -9.17 5.77 -2.77
C ILE A 126 -9.29 6.23 -1.31
N CYS A 127 -8.36 7.06 -0.82
CA CYS A 127 -8.45 7.62 0.53
C CYS A 127 -9.70 8.49 0.69
N GLU A 128 -10.04 9.33 -0.29
CA GLU A 128 -11.24 10.17 -0.23
C GLU A 128 -12.54 9.34 -0.27
N ILE A 129 -12.60 8.29 -1.09
CA ILE A 129 -13.72 7.34 -1.10
C ILE A 129 -13.82 6.63 0.25
N SER A 130 -12.72 6.10 0.77
CA SER A 130 -12.71 5.40 2.05
C SER A 130 -13.24 6.27 3.18
N ASN A 131 -12.87 7.54 3.22
CA ASN A 131 -13.40 8.50 4.18
C ASN A 131 -14.90 8.78 4.01
N ALA A 132 -15.39 8.73 2.76
CA ALA A 132 -16.81 8.89 2.50
C ALA A 132 -17.63 7.69 3.02
N LEU A 133 -17.03 6.50 2.92
CA LEU A 133 -17.65 5.22 3.31
C LEU A 133 -17.51 4.91 4.80
N GLU A 134 -16.50 5.47 5.49
CA GLU A 134 -16.19 5.18 6.90
C GLU A 134 -17.41 5.31 7.81
N LYS A 135 -18.20 6.37 7.63
CA LYS A 135 -19.40 6.61 8.43
C LYS A 135 -20.56 5.66 8.12
N LYS A 136 -20.51 4.93 7.00
CA LYS A 136 -21.60 4.10 6.50
C LYS A 136 -21.34 2.60 6.64
N ASN A 137 -20.08 2.19 6.81
CA ASN A 137 -19.73 0.77 6.75
C ASN A 137 -18.73 0.35 7.85
N SER A 138 -19.26 -0.21 8.93
CA SER A 138 -18.48 -0.71 10.06
C SER A 138 -17.58 -1.91 9.69
N ILE A 139 -17.99 -2.72 8.69
CA ILE A 139 -17.21 -3.88 8.22
C ILE A 139 -15.93 -3.42 7.54
N LEU A 140 -16.01 -2.44 6.63
CA LEU A 140 -14.83 -1.87 5.96
C LEU A 140 -13.85 -1.26 6.97
N CYS A 141 -14.36 -0.53 7.96
CA CYS A 141 -13.52 0.02 9.03
C CYS A 141 -12.83 -1.08 9.85
N TYR A 142 -13.55 -2.17 10.15
CA TYR A 142 -12.99 -3.30 10.87
C TYR A 142 -11.89 -4.00 10.06
N LEU A 143 -12.12 -4.28 8.78
CA LEU A 143 -11.13 -4.86 7.87
C LEU A 143 -9.91 -3.95 7.71
N GLY A 144 -10.12 -2.63 7.58
CA GLY A 144 -9.05 -1.64 7.49
C GLY A 144 -8.13 -1.63 8.73
N ARG A 145 -8.71 -1.70 9.94
CA ARG A 145 -7.94 -1.77 11.20
C ARG A 145 -7.11 -3.05 11.32
N HIS A 146 -7.54 -4.12 10.67
CA HIS A 146 -6.87 -5.42 10.69
C HIS A 146 -6.15 -5.75 9.38
N SER A 147 -5.98 -4.76 8.48
CA SER A 147 -5.39 -4.94 7.16
C SER A 147 -3.99 -5.57 7.19
N LEU A 148 -3.19 -5.28 8.22
CA LEU A 148 -1.88 -5.90 8.39
C LEU A 148 -1.96 -7.41 8.58
N TYR A 149 -2.97 -7.91 9.33
CA TYR A 149 -3.17 -9.37 9.48
C TYR A 149 -3.55 -10.00 8.14
N ILE A 150 -4.46 -9.35 7.39
CA ILE A 150 -4.88 -9.81 6.06
C ILE A 150 -3.67 -9.85 5.12
N PHE A 151 -2.82 -8.81 5.15
CA PHE A 151 -1.60 -8.76 4.36
C PHE A 151 -0.63 -9.90 4.73
N CYS A 152 -0.42 -10.16 6.02
CA CYS A 152 0.44 -11.26 6.47
C CYS A 152 -0.11 -12.63 6.04
N ILE A 153 -1.41 -12.84 6.11
CA ILE A 153 -2.08 -14.07 5.65
C ILE A 153 -1.86 -14.25 4.15
N HIS A 154 -2.12 -13.19 3.37
CA HIS A 154 -1.90 -13.22 1.92
C HIS A 154 -0.43 -13.46 1.56
N ALA A 155 0.53 -12.98 2.36
CA ALA A 155 1.95 -13.26 2.14
C ALA A 155 2.31 -14.74 2.35
N LEU A 156 1.51 -15.48 3.13
CA LEU A 156 1.64 -16.94 3.32
C LEU A 156 1.00 -17.75 2.18
N ASP A 157 0.34 -17.12 1.25
CA ASP A 157 -0.35 -17.70 0.10
C ASP A 157 0.54 -18.69 -0.69
N LYS A 158 1.84 -18.43 -0.72
CA LYS A 158 2.83 -19.34 -1.35
C LYS A 158 2.85 -20.75 -0.75
N LEU A 159 2.43 -20.91 0.49
CA LEU A 159 2.36 -22.22 1.16
C LEU A 159 1.16 -23.04 0.67
N TRP A 160 0.14 -22.38 0.16
CA TRP A 160 -1.13 -22.99 -0.28
C TRP A 160 -1.19 -23.17 -1.80
N LYS A 161 -0.11 -22.88 -2.52
CA LYS A 161 -0.06 -23.02 -3.99
C LYS A 161 -0.68 -24.31 -4.55
N PRO A 162 -0.48 -25.50 -3.93
CA PRO A 162 -1.08 -26.73 -4.45
C PRO A 162 -2.61 -26.72 -4.46
N LEU A 163 -3.25 -25.95 -3.54
CA LEU A 163 -4.70 -25.87 -3.43
C LEU A 163 -5.33 -24.97 -4.50
N TYR A 164 -4.56 -24.09 -5.14
CA TYR A 164 -5.07 -23.09 -6.08
C TYR A 164 -5.22 -23.59 -7.52
N HIS A 165 -4.73 -24.78 -7.81
CA HIS A 165 -4.90 -25.43 -9.12
C HIS A 165 -5.96 -26.55 -9.08
N MET A 166 -6.82 -26.55 -8.06
CA MET A 166 -7.88 -27.56 -7.92
C MET A 166 -9.04 -27.37 -8.89
N THR A 167 -9.19 -26.17 -9.45
CA THR A 167 -10.29 -25.87 -10.39
C THR A 167 -9.77 -25.49 -11.75
N CYS A 168 -10.52 -25.79 -12.80
CA CYS A 168 -10.17 -25.44 -14.19
C CYS A 168 -10.40 -23.95 -14.51
N SER A 169 -10.88 -23.15 -13.56
CA SER A 169 -11.22 -21.73 -13.76
C SER A 169 -10.38 -20.83 -12.87
N ASP A 170 -9.68 -19.85 -13.46
CA ASP A 170 -8.90 -18.85 -12.74
C ASP A 170 -9.74 -18.01 -11.77
N VAL A 171 -10.99 -17.72 -12.15
CA VAL A 171 -11.94 -16.99 -11.30
C VAL A 171 -12.30 -17.82 -10.06
N ALA A 172 -12.58 -19.12 -10.23
CA ALA A 172 -12.89 -19.99 -9.11
C ALA A 172 -11.69 -20.17 -8.17
N ASN A 173 -10.49 -20.28 -8.72
CA ASN A 173 -9.26 -20.33 -7.94
C ASN A 173 -9.03 -19.02 -7.15
N CYS A 174 -9.28 -17.85 -7.75
CA CYS A 174 -9.20 -16.57 -7.07
C CYS A 174 -10.21 -16.44 -5.91
N MET A 175 -11.46 -16.89 -6.12
CA MET A 175 -12.48 -16.90 -5.07
C MET A 175 -12.14 -17.87 -3.93
N LEU A 176 -11.57 -19.04 -4.26
CA LEU A 176 -11.12 -20.01 -3.26
C LEU A 176 -10.01 -19.42 -2.38
N ARG A 177 -9.04 -18.72 -2.97
CA ARG A 177 -7.98 -18.01 -2.24
C ARG A 177 -8.57 -16.99 -1.27
N LEU A 178 -9.44 -16.11 -1.74
CA LEU A 178 -10.10 -15.12 -0.91
C LEU A 178 -10.87 -15.76 0.26
N LEU A 179 -11.56 -16.87 0.02
CA LEU A 179 -12.27 -17.59 1.08
C LEU A 179 -11.31 -18.16 2.12
N ILE A 180 -10.20 -18.77 1.70
CA ILE A 180 -9.19 -19.33 2.61
C ILE A 180 -8.57 -18.20 3.44
N ASP A 181 -8.16 -17.09 2.83
CA ASP A 181 -7.59 -15.94 3.53
C ASP A 181 -8.56 -15.37 4.56
N LEU A 182 -9.85 -15.26 4.22
CA LEU A 182 -10.89 -14.80 5.15
C LEU A 182 -11.12 -15.79 6.30
N LEU A 183 -11.14 -17.09 6.04
CA LEU A 183 -11.28 -18.11 7.09
C LEU A 183 -10.10 -18.07 8.07
N ILE A 184 -8.88 -18.00 7.58
CA ILE A 184 -7.67 -17.87 8.41
C ILE A 184 -7.73 -16.57 9.22
N PHE A 185 -8.14 -15.46 8.60
CA PHE A 185 -8.30 -14.19 9.30
C PHE A 185 -9.30 -14.27 10.45
N VAL A 186 -10.49 -14.84 10.22
CA VAL A 186 -11.50 -15.04 11.27
C VAL A 186 -10.97 -15.92 12.40
N MET A 187 -10.25 -17.00 12.05
CA MET A 187 -9.64 -17.90 13.04
C MET A 187 -8.59 -17.17 13.90
N ILE A 188 -7.72 -16.36 13.31
CA ILE A 188 -6.70 -15.58 14.03
C ILE A 188 -7.36 -14.59 14.99
N ILE A 189 -8.38 -13.86 14.54
CA ILE A 189 -9.11 -12.91 15.39
C ILE A 189 -9.80 -13.62 16.56
N TRP A 190 -10.43 -14.78 16.29
CA TRP A 190 -11.07 -15.58 17.33
C TRP A 190 -10.05 -16.08 18.37
N LEU A 191 -8.91 -16.62 17.93
CA LEU A 191 -7.83 -17.06 18.83
C LEU A 191 -7.31 -15.91 19.68
N LYS A 192 -7.07 -14.74 19.07
CA LYS A 192 -6.64 -13.55 19.81
C LYS A 192 -7.64 -13.18 20.91
N LYS A 193 -8.93 -13.18 20.59
CA LYS A 193 -9.99 -12.88 21.58
C LYS A 193 -9.96 -13.87 22.75
N GLN A 194 -9.79 -15.18 22.48
CA GLN A 194 -9.69 -16.21 23.51
C GLN A 194 -8.46 -16.00 24.43
N VAL A 195 -7.33 -15.62 23.84
CA VAL A 195 -6.12 -15.31 24.60
C VAL A 195 -6.33 -14.10 25.48
N ASP A 196 -6.85 -13.00 24.93
CA ASP A 196 -7.13 -11.77 25.67
C ASP A 196 -8.11 -11.99 26.83
N GLU A 197 -9.14 -12.82 26.64
CA GLU A 197 -10.08 -13.19 27.70
C GLU A 197 -9.44 -14.03 28.82
N LYS A 198 -8.52 -14.93 28.47
CA LYS A 198 -7.78 -15.72 29.48
C LYS A 198 -6.85 -14.82 30.30
N TYR A 199 -6.15 -13.90 29.66
CA TYR A 199 -5.27 -12.95 30.38
C TYR A 199 -6.05 -12.03 31.32
N LYS A 200 -7.25 -11.59 30.94
CA LYS A 200 -8.12 -10.78 31.81
C LYS A 200 -8.70 -11.54 33.01
N LYS A 201 -8.85 -12.87 32.92
CA LYS A 201 -9.35 -13.71 33.99
C LYS A 201 -8.24 -14.23 34.93
N GLY A 202 -6.99 -14.12 34.55
CA GLY A 202 -5.82 -14.57 35.31
C GLY A 202 -5.11 -13.47 36.10
N ILE A 203 -5.65 -12.23 36.06
CA ILE A 203 -5.30 -11.09 36.88
C ILE A 203 -6.47 -10.76 37.78
#